data_06efd8fe6acda0353f40d241d6b1a3cb
#
_entry.id   06efd8fe6acda0353f40d241d6b1a3cb
#
_cell.length_a   1.000
_cell.length_b   1.000
_cell.length_c   1.000
_cell.angle_alpha   90.00
_cell.angle_beta   90.00
_cell.angle_gamma   90.00
#
_symmetry.space_group_name_H-M   'P 1'
#
loop_
_entity.id
_entity.type
_entity.pdbx_description
1 polymer ?
#
loop_
_entity_poly.entity_id
_entity_poly.type
_entity_poly.pdbx_seq_one_letter_code
_entity_poly.pdbx_strand_id
1 'polypeptide(L)'
;MMKKLWQQLLDPHSEERMRQGGLFDASQPQGIGSRKEAQTRLKRDLLENMVRIRSLAQNTADLQDRQIEVSGIRVSILMCEGMVNLSQFGESMVKPLSRLELKDADGEAVAEWVSRNTALSGDQKEFFTYDELFTFLMAGFVVLLIDGVDRGIACGMQGYSFRSVSEPSTEMNITGSREGFVEPIRINLTMIRRRIRSPSLRFELLSVGSKSRTDVCLVYLTDTADPKLVEAVKQKLARVSADLILSQGYLKPYLEGRPLSPFSTVGTTERPDTLCAKVNEGRIAILVDGTPFALIVPYLFSEHFQSMDDYSYRPYYGSFLRLLKYLSFLISVFLPGLYVAITIFNPEMLPDTLLYNIATSEQQTPFSMMTEALVIHLIYEIMREAGLRLPRPVGHAVSIIGALVIGDAAVTAGIIGSSMVMVVALTALSSFVVPSLYEPAAVLKFVFILIGGTWGLFGISVGMVLLLANLCALESFGIPITAPTSPCAGADFRDNFWRSSWEKLGKLRLRVQDLPGSRLKDERSAGSKKGEGRC
;
A
#
# COMPACT_ATOMS: atom_id res chain seq x y z
N MET A 1 -0.29 32.43 -20.64
CA MET A 1 -0.86 31.29 -19.88
C MET A 1 -1.08 31.64 -18.40
N MET A 2 -0.15 32.28 -17.71
CA MET A 2 -0.31 32.69 -16.29
C MET A 2 -1.43 33.72 -16.02
N LYS A 3 -1.72 34.68 -16.90
CA LYS A 3 -2.82 35.64 -16.73
C LYS A 3 -4.23 35.01 -16.71
N LYS A 4 -4.45 33.92 -17.43
CA LYS A 4 -5.74 33.19 -17.40
C LYS A 4 -5.95 32.38 -16.11
N LEU A 5 -4.87 31.93 -15.47
CA LEU A 5 -4.95 31.21 -14.18
C LEU A 5 -5.32 32.19 -13.04
N TRP A 6 -4.79 33.41 -13.07
CA TRP A 6 -5.11 34.41 -12.03
C TRP A 6 -6.52 34.98 -12.14
N GLN A 7 -7.08 35.06 -13.35
CA GLN A 7 -8.48 35.49 -13.51
C GLN A 7 -9.52 34.46 -13.07
N GLN A 8 -9.19 33.16 -13.08
CA GLN A 8 -10.07 32.10 -12.52
C GLN A 8 -10.02 31.98 -11.00
N LEU A 9 -8.98 32.53 -10.34
CA LEU A 9 -8.85 32.53 -8.89
C LEU A 9 -9.51 33.74 -8.20
N LEU A 10 -9.86 34.78 -8.96
CA LEU A 10 -10.41 36.04 -8.45
C LEU A 10 -11.88 36.28 -8.88
N ASP A 11 -12.59 35.26 -9.34
CA ASP A 11 -14.00 35.38 -9.71
C ASP A 11 -14.89 35.33 -8.46
N PRO A 12 -15.52 36.48 -8.07
CA PRO A 12 -16.36 36.57 -6.86
C PRO A 12 -17.63 35.70 -6.93
N HIS A 13 -18.02 35.22 -8.12
CA HIS A 13 -19.20 34.38 -8.30
C HIS A 13 -18.94 32.87 -8.18
N SER A 14 -17.72 32.47 -7.82
CA SER A 14 -17.40 31.05 -7.57
C SER A 14 -18.10 30.51 -6.30
N GLU A 15 -18.36 31.36 -5.31
CA GLU A 15 -19.05 30.96 -4.07
C GLU A 15 -20.57 30.73 -4.27
N GLU A 16 -21.25 31.46 -5.16
CA GLU A 16 -22.67 31.24 -5.44
C GLU A 16 -22.94 29.97 -6.24
N ARG A 17 -22.04 29.56 -7.12
CA ARG A 17 -22.15 28.27 -7.83
C ARG A 17 -21.89 27.06 -6.94
N MET A 18 -21.14 27.20 -5.84
CA MET A 18 -20.98 26.15 -4.84
C MET A 18 -22.22 25.94 -3.96
N ARG A 19 -23.06 26.96 -3.79
CA ARG A 19 -24.30 26.83 -3.02
C ARG A 19 -25.47 26.21 -3.79
N GLN A 20 -25.42 26.15 -5.13
CA GLN A 20 -26.43 25.51 -5.96
C GLN A 20 -26.08 24.07 -6.40
N GLY A 21 -24.88 23.59 -6.16
CA GLY A 21 -24.48 22.20 -6.29
C GLY A 21 -24.84 21.45 -5.01
N GLY A 22 -25.97 20.74 -5.06
CA GLY A 22 -26.63 20.09 -3.93
C GLY A 22 -25.70 19.41 -2.94
N LEU A 23 -26.03 19.60 -1.67
CA LEU A 23 -25.48 18.89 -0.52
C LEU A 23 -25.33 17.40 -0.83
N PHE A 24 -24.20 16.85 -0.42
CA PHE A 24 -24.00 15.41 -0.31
C PHE A 24 -25.18 14.79 0.44
N ASP A 25 -26.02 14.08 -0.27
CA ASP A 25 -26.99 13.18 0.33
C ASP A 25 -26.20 11.96 0.86
N ALA A 26 -25.87 12.02 2.15
CA ALA A 26 -25.13 10.98 2.85
C ALA A 26 -25.90 9.65 2.99
N SER A 27 -27.12 9.57 2.43
CA SER A 27 -28.02 8.43 2.53
C SER A 27 -27.88 7.40 1.40
N GLN A 28 -27.00 7.60 0.41
CA GLN A 28 -26.82 6.61 -0.67
C GLN A 28 -25.37 6.08 -0.74
N PRO A 29 -25.10 4.84 -0.32
CA PRO A 29 -23.84 4.17 -0.60
C PRO A 29 -23.74 3.89 -2.11
N GLN A 30 -22.81 4.56 -2.79
CA GLN A 30 -22.51 4.30 -4.19
C GLN A 30 -21.49 3.16 -4.29
N GLY A 31 -21.90 2.02 -4.80
CA GLY A 31 -20.99 1.02 -5.33
C GLY A 31 -21.17 -0.40 -4.84
N ILE A 32 -22.13 -1.10 -5.42
CA ILE A 32 -22.14 -2.57 -5.43
C ILE A 32 -22.41 -3.00 -6.88
N GLY A 33 -21.61 -3.93 -7.38
CA GLY A 33 -21.79 -4.54 -8.67
C GLY A 33 -23.24 -5.06 -8.82
N SER A 34 -23.91 -4.68 -9.90
CA SER A 34 -25.34 -4.81 -10.13
C SER A 34 -26.23 -4.31 -8.96
N ARG A 35 -26.35 -2.99 -8.84
CA ARG A 35 -27.26 -2.30 -7.90
C ARG A 35 -28.67 -2.91 -7.82
N LYS A 36 -29.17 -3.56 -8.89
CA LYS A 36 -30.48 -4.20 -8.93
C LYS A 36 -30.54 -5.51 -8.14
N GLU A 37 -29.43 -6.26 -8.04
CA GLU A 37 -29.42 -7.55 -7.35
C GLU A 37 -29.24 -7.42 -5.82
N ALA A 38 -28.50 -6.42 -5.37
CA ALA A 38 -28.30 -6.16 -3.94
C ALA A 38 -29.53 -5.57 -3.25
N GLN A 39 -30.39 -4.85 -3.98
CA GLN A 39 -31.68 -4.34 -3.51
C GLN A 39 -32.79 -5.40 -3.48
N THR A 40 -32.49 -6.64 -3.86
CA THR A 40 -33.44 -7.75 -3.78
C THR A 40 -33.76 -8.06 -2.32
N ARG A 41 -35.04 -8.28 -2.01
CA ARG A 41 -35.49 -8.66 -0.66
C ARG A 41 -35.06 -10.08 -0.32
N LEU A 42 -34.88 -10.32 0.96
CA LEU A 42 -34.71 -11.66 1.51
C LEU A 42 -35.92 -12.52 1.20
N LYS A 43 -35.69 -13.80 0.99
CA LYS A 43 -36.72 -14.80 0.76
C LYS A 43 -37.02 -15.56 2.05
N ARG A 44 -38.21 -16.19 2.13
CA ARG A 44 -38.55 -17.04 3.28
C ARG A 44 -37.74 -18.34 3.35
N ASP A 45 -37.25 -18.84 2.21
CA ASP A 45 -36.40 -20.03 2.17
C ASP A 45 -34.95 -19.70 2.56
N LEU A 46 -34.51 -20.22 3.68
CA LEU A 46 -33.16 -20.03 4.21
C LEU A 46 -32.09 -20.53 3.24
N LEU A 47 -32.29 -21.68 2.57
CA LEU A 47 -31.31 -22.25 1.66
C LEU A 47 -31.09 -21.35 0.44
N GLU A 48 -32.16 -20.79 -0.11
CA GLU A 48 -32.08 -19.87 -1.24
C GLU A 48 -31.32 -18.59 -0.86
N ASN A 49 -31.59 -18.04 0.33
CA ASN A 49 -30.84 -16.91 0.87
C ASN A 49 -29.36 -17.22 1.02
N MET A 50 -29.00 -18.40 1.57
CA MET A 50 -27.62 -18.79 1.79
C MET A 50 -26.84 -18.97 0.47
N VAL A 51 -27.46 -19.60 -0.53
CA VAL A 51 -26.87 -19.72 -1.87
C VAL A 51 -26.60 -18.33 -2.47
N ARG A 52 -27.56 -17.42 -2.32
CA ARG A 52 -27.43 -16.05 -2.82
C ARG A 52 -26.34 -15.26 -2.09
N ILE A 53 -26.30 -15.33 -0.76
CA ILE A 53 -25.28 -14.66 0.06
C ILE A 53 -23.89 -15.17 -0.30
N ARG A 54 -23.70 -16.48 -0.43
CA ARG A 54 -22.41 -17.06 -0.84
C ARG A 54 -21.99 -16.62 -2.23
N SER A 55 -22.93 -16.50 -3.17
CA SER A 55 -22.64 -16.00 -4.52
C SER A 55 -22.23 -14.52 -4.51
N LEU A 56 -22.90 -13.67 -3.73
CA LEU A 56 -22.59 -12.24 -3.61
C LEU A 56 -21.26 -12.01 -2.87
N ALA A 57 -21.00 -12.76 -1.81
CA ALA A 57 -19.74 -12.74 -1.07
C ALA A 57 -18.60 -13.50 -1.78
N GLN A 58 -18.88 -14.20 -2.88
CA GLN A 58 -17.90 -14.95 -3.67
C GLN A 58 -17.01 -15.91 -2.85
N ASN A 59 -17.58 -16.50 -1.81
CA ASN A 59 -16.88 -17.43 -0.90
C ASN A 59 -15.61 -16.83 -0.27
N THR A 60 -15.64 -15.57 0.17
CA THR A 60 -14.52 -14.97 0.89
C THR A 60 -14.21 -15.73 2.19
N ALA A 61 -12.92 -15.90 2.52
CA ALA A 61 -12.48 -16.76 3.62
C ALA A 61 -12.85 -16.25 5.03
N ASP A 62 -13.13 -14.96 5.18
CA ASP A 62 -13.49 -14.33 6.45
C ASP A 62 -14.99 -14.38 6.77
N LEU A 63 -15.84 -14.83 5.83
CA LEU A 63 -17.27 -15.03 6.08
C LEU A 63 -17.51 -16.41 6.69
N GLN A 64 -17.94 -16.43 7.94
CA GLN A 64 -18.33 -17.65 8.66
C GLN A 64 -19.85 -17.78 8.67
N ASP A 65 -20.31 -19.00 8.40
CA ASP A 65 -21.69 -19.44 8.43
C ASP A 65 -21.81 -20.60 9.39
N ARG A 66 -22.60 -20.43 10.43
CA ARG A 66 -22.91 -21.48 11.41
C ARG A 66 -24.41 -21.75 11.42
N GLN A 67 -24.80 -22.95 11.04
CA GLN A 67 -26.17 -23.40 11.11
C GLN A 67 -26.47 -24.08 12.43
N ILE A 68 -27.58 -23.70 13.05
CA ILE A 68 -28.12 -24.31 14.26
C ILE A 68 -29.61 -24.62 14.06
N GLU A 69 -30.13 -25.55 14.85
CA GLU A 69 -31.54 -25.85 14.90
C GLU A 69 -32.10 -25.36 16.24
N VAL A 70 -33.14 -24.53 16.17
CA VAL A 70 -33.80 -23.94 17.34
C VAL A 70 -35.26 -24.37 17.34
N SER A 71 -35.69 -25.18 18.28
CA SER A 71 -37.06 -25.73 18.35
C SER A 71 -37.54 -26.38 17.04
N GLY A 72 -36.64 -27.04 16.28
CA GLY A 72 -36.96 -27.64 14.98
C GLY A 72 -36.88 -26.72 13.79
N ILE A 73 -36.60 -25.41 13.97
CA ILE A 73 -36.43 -24.40 12.90
C ILE A 73 -34.94 -24.20 12.62
N ARG A 74 -34.58 -24.19 11.33
CA ARG A 74 -33.20 -23.93 10.92
C ARG A 74 -32.90 -22.43 11.03
N VAL A 75 -31.78 -22.11 11.67
CA VAL A 75 -31.25 -20.74 11.81
C VAL A 75 -29.81 -20.71 11.32
N SER A 76 -29.51 -19.81 10.41
CA SER A 76 -28.14 -19.53 9.98
C SER A 76 -27.63 -18.28 10.67
N ILE A 77 -26.45 -18.40 11.26
CA ILE A 77 -25.73 -17.30 11.92
C ILE A 77 -24.51 -16.94 11.09
N LEU A 78 -24.53 -15.73 10.55
CA LEU A 78 -23.47 -15.19 9.71
C LEU A 78 -22.62 -14.18 10.49
N MET A 79 -21.31 -14.24 10.34
CA MET A 79 -20.39 -13.31 10.97
C MET A 79 -19.09 -13.17 10.14
N CYS A 80 -18.43 -12.00 10.27
CA CYS A 80 -17.08 -11.82 9.76
C CYS A 80 -16.07 -12.22 10.84
N GLU A 81 -15.13 -13.10 10.49
CA GLU A 81 -14.08 -13.56 11.38
C GLU A 81 -13.22 -12.40 11.89
N GLY A 82 -12.86 -12.40 13.17
CA GLY A 82 -12.06 -11.37 13.82
C GLY A 82 -12.80 -10.07 14.13
N MET A 83 -14.03 -9.88 13.66
CA MET A 83 -14.83 -8.68 13.92
C MET A 83 -15.80 -8.84 15.09
N VAL A 84 -16.04 -10.07 15.53
CA VAL A 84 -17.02 -10.43 16.56
C VAL A 84 -16.31 -10.92 17.83
N ASN A 85 -16.82 -10.53 18.99
CA ASN A 85 -16.38 -11.08 20.27
C ASN A 85 -16.94 -12.49 20.45
N LEU A 86 -16.10 -13.52 20.20
CA LEU A 86 -16.51 -14.91 20.24
C LEU A 86 -16.98 -15.38 21.64
N SER A 87 -16.43 -14.81 22.73
CA SER A 87 -16.89 -15.15 24.08
C SER A 87 -18.29 -14.62 24.32
N GLN A 88 -18.55 -13.37 24.01
CA GLN A 88 -19.88 -12.77 24.10
C GLN A 88 -20.87 -13.47 23.18
N PHE A 89 -20.47 -13.77 21.94
CA PHE A 89 -21.28 -14.52 20.98
C PHE A 89 -21.71 -15.89 21.53
N GLY A 90 -20.76 -16.66 22.09
CA GLY A 90 -21.06 -17.96 22.68
C GLY A 90 -22.01 -17.90 23.86
N GLU A 91 -21.75 -16.99 24.81
CA GLU A 91 -22.52 -16.88 26.05
C GLU A 91 -23.89 -16.21 25.83
N SER A 92 -23.94 -15.11 25.06
CA SER A 92 -25.13 -14.29 24.95
C SER A 92 -26.06 -14.69 23.80
N MET A 93 -25.56 -15.43 22.79
CA MET A 93 -26.37 -15.81 21.63
C MET A 93 -26.51 -17.33 21.47
N VAL A 94 -25.40 -18.06 21.34
CA VAL A 94 -25.46 -19.48 21.02
C VAL A 94 -26.12 -20.29 22.17
N LYS A 95 -25.72 -20.05 23.41
CA LYS A 95 -26.29 -20.76 24.56
C LYS A 95 -27.80 -20.53 24.76
N PRO A 96 -28.32 -19.27 24.72
CA PRO A 96 -29.75 -19.03 24.82
C PRO A 96 -30.55 -19.65 23.69
N LEU A 97 -30.07 -19.51 22.43
CA LEU A 97 -30.75 -20.06 21.27
C LEU A 97 -30.80 -21.59 21.28
N SER A 98 -29.73 -22.26 21.70
CA SER A 98 -29.68 -23.73 21.76
C SER A 98 -30.56 -24.34 22.88
N ARG A 99 -30.98 -23.54 23.86
CA ARG A 99 -31.85 -23.96 24.96
C ARG A 99 -33.31 -23.52 24.80
N LEU A 100 -33.59 -22.82 23.70
CA LEU A 100 -34.92 -22.32 23.45
C LEU A 100 -35.87 -23.47 23.04
N GLU A 101 -36.89 -23.70 23.83
CA GLU A 101 -37.99 -24.62 23.55
C GLU A 101 -39.30 -23.84 23.44
N LEU A 102 -39.80 -23.70 22.22
CA LEU A 102 -41.08 -23.06 21.94
C LEU A 102 -42.14 -24.14 21.67
N LYS A 103 -43.35 -23.99 22.27
CA LYS A 103 -44.52 -24.78 21.92
C LYS A 103 -45.10 -24.17 20.63
N ASP A 104 -45.33 -24.99 19.60
CA ASP A 104 -45.78 -24.55 18.27
C ASP A 104 -44.79 -23.57 17.59
N ALA A 105 -43.52 -23.99 17.49
CA ALA A 105 -42.47 -23.18 16.91
C ALA A 105 -42.66 -23.03 15.40
N ASP A 106 -42.85 -21.81 14.96
CA ASP A 106 -42.62 -21.40 13.55
C ASP A 106 -41.47 -20.40 13.46
N GLY A 107 -41.03 -20.10 12.25
CA GLY A 107 -39.92 -19.16 12.05
C GLY A 107 -40.19 -17.78 12.64
N GLU A 108 -41.41 -17.29 12.57
CA GLU A 108 -41.81 -15.97 13.11
C GLU A 108 -41.74 -15.95 14.64
N ALA A 109 -42.16 -17.01 15.32
CA ALA A 109 -42.06 -17.11 16.79
C ALA A 109 -40.59 -17.05 17.26
N VAL A 110 -39.69 -17.72 16.54
CA VAL A 110 -38.24 -17.65 16.83
C VAL A 110 -37.70 -16.23 16.57
N ALA A 111 -38.09 -15.59 15.45
CA ALA A 111 -37.69 -14.22 15.13
C ALA A 111 -38.18 -13.22 16.17
N GLU A 112 -39.41 -13.32 16.59
CA GLU A 112 -40.01 -12.46 17.61
C GLU A 112 -39.34 -12.63 18.97
N TRP A 113 -39.01 -13.88 19.35
CA TRP A 113 -38.27 -14.16 20.59
C TRP A 113 -36.88 -13.51 20.54
N VAL A 114 -36.14 -13.62 19.43
CA VAL A 114 -34.84 -12.99 19.25
C VAL A 114 -34.94 -11.46 19.35
N SER A 115 -35.92 -10.86 18.67
CA SER A 115 -36.11 -9.39 18.66
C SER A 115 -36.53 -8.84 20.03
N ARG A 116 -37.29 -9.62 20.84
CA ARG A 116 -37.72 -9.20 22.18
C ARG A 116 -36.68 -9.45 23.26
N ASN A 117 -35.71 -10.34 23.03
CA ASN A 117 -34.76 -10.74 24.06
C ASN A 117 -33.51 -9.86 24.01
N THR A 118 -33.56 -8.72 24.70
CA THR A 118 -32.48 -7.72 24.77
C THR A 118 -31.19 -8.25 25.41
N ALA A 119 -31.21 -9.42 26.08
CA ALA A 119 -30.01 -10.06 26.61
C ALA A 119 -29.05 -10.54 25.50
N LEU A 120 -29.55 -10.75 24.28
CA LEU A 120 -28.74 -11.18 23.14
C LEU A 120 -27.82 -10.06 22.63
N SER A 121 -28.32 -8.82 22.56
CA SER A 121 -27.55 -7.66 22.17
C SER A 121 -28.29 -6.36 22.53
N GLY A 122 -27.57 -5.38 23.02
CA GLY A 122 -28.13 -4.05 23.27
C GLY A 122 -28.38 -3.23 21.99
N ASP A 123 -27.82 -3.61 20.84
CA ASP A 123 -28.01 -2.99 19.53
C ASP A 123 -28.51 -4.05 18.54
N GLN A 124 -29.83 -4.15 18.40
CA GLN A 124 -30.50 -5.06 17.47
C GLN A 124 -31.20 -4.25 16.38
N LYS A 125 -31.10 -4.73 15.14
CA LYS A 125 -31.75 -4.13 13.97
C LYS A 125 -32.33 -5.21 13.07
N GLU A 126 -33.56 -5.01 12.63
CA GLU A 126 -34.16 -5.83 11.56
C GLU A 126 -33.80 -5.26 10.20
N PHE A 127 -33.66 -6.13 9.22
CA PHE A 127 -33.37 -5.75 7.84
C PHE A 127 -34.07 -6.71 6.86
N PHE A 128 -34.27 -6.23 5.61
CA PHE A 128 -35.10 -6.92 4.62
C PHE A 128 -34.39 -7.18 3.29
N THR A 129 -33.19 -6.60 3.09
CA THR A 129 -32.47 -6.66 1.82
C THR A 129 -31.05 -7.23 2.01
N TYR A 130 -30.48 -7.79 0.94
CA TYR A 130 -29.09 -8.26 0.97
C TYR A 130 -28.09 -7.10 1.13
N ASP A 131 -28.41 -5.88 0.66
CA ASP A 131 -27.56 -4.71 0.84
C ASP A 131 -27.44 -4.32 2.32
N GLU A 132 -28.56 -4.28 3.03
CA GLU A 132 -28.58 -4.07 4.49
C GLU A 132 -27.84 -5.19 5.23
N LEU A 133 -28.05 -6.45 4.83
CA LEU A 133 -27.35 -7.62 5.38
C LEU A 133 -25.83 -7.41 5.32
N PHE A 134 -25.30 -7.10 4.13
CA PHE A 134 -23.86 -6.88 3.98
C PHE A 134 -23.38 -5.63 4.70
N THR A 135 -24.19 -4.58 4.79
CA THR A 135 -23.88 -3.38 5.56
C THR A 135 -23.63 -3.71 7.04
N PHE A 136 -24.53 -4.49 7.66
CA PHE A 136 -24.38 -4.92 9.05
C PHE A 136 -23.24 -5.92 9.22
N LEU A 137 -23.16 -6.93 8.36
CA LEU A 137 -22.15 -7.97 8.42
C LEU A 137 -20.72 -7.40 8.33
N MET A 138 -20.50 -6.47 7.37
CA MET A 138 -19.22 -5.81 7.17
C MET A 138 -18.91 -4.74 8.24
N ALA A 139 -19.91 -4.36 9.06
CA ALA A 139 -19.71 -3.53 10.24
C ALA A 139 -19.42 -4.34 11.53
N GLY A 140 -19.35 -5.68 11.43
CA GLY A 140 -19.04 -6.58 12.54
C GLY A 140 -20.24 -6.97 13.39
N PHE A 141 -21.45 -6.83 12.86
CA PHE A 141 -22.65 -7.40 13.48
C PHE A 141 -22.71 -8.91 13.21
N VAL A 142 -23.28 -9.64 14.14
CA VAL A 142 -23.72 -11.01 13.92
C VAL A 142 -25.11 -10.94 13.30
N VAL A 143 -25.30 -11.63 12.19
CA VAL A 143 -26.55 -11.64 11.43
C VAL A 143 -27.22 -12.99 11.55
N LEU A 144 -28.52 -13.00 11.93
CA LEU A 144 -29.34 -14.21 12.00
C LEU A 144 -30.33 -14.20 10.83
N LEU A 145 -30.41 -15.35 10.16
CA LEU A 145 -31.42 -15.65 9.16
C LEU A 145 -32.19 -16.90 9.63
N ILE A 146 -33.51 -16.83 9.65
CA ILE A 146 -34.40 -17.85 10.19
C ILE A 146 -35.24 -18.42 9.07
N ASP A 147 -35.35 -19.72 8.99
CA ASP A 147 -36.16 -20.38 7.96
C ASP A 147 -37.65 -20.03 8.12
N GLY A 148 -38.30 -19.75 7.02
CA GLY A 148 -39.70 -19.31 7.00
C GLY A 148 -39.94 -17.80 7.14
N VAL A 149 -38.87 -17.00 7.40
CA VAL A 149 -38.96 -15.55 7.66
C VAL A 149 -38.28 -14.77 6.52
N ASP A 150 -38.91 -13.67 6.10
CA ASP A 150 -38.41 -12.80 5.00
C ASP A 150 -37.62 -11.58 5.49
N ARG A 151 -37.21 -11.57 6.76
CA ARG A 151 -36.33 -10.58 7.38
C ARG A 151 -35.18 -11.23 8.11
N GLY A 152 -34.09 -10.50 8.24
CA GLY A 152 -32.97 -10.89 9.08
C GLY A 152 -32.84 -9.99 10.31
N ILE A 153 -32.10 -10.47 11.32
CA ILE A 153 -31.84 -9.75 12.56
C ILE A 153 -30.34 -9.55 12.69
N ALA A 154 -29.88 -8.32 12.81
CA ALA A 154 -28.50 -7.96 13.06
C ALA A 154 -28.30 -7.64 14.55
N CYS A 155 -27.33 -8.30 15.19
CA CYS A 155 -27.01 -8.13 16.60
C CYS A 155 -25.60 -7.58 16.75
N GLY A 156 -25.46 -6.44 17.44
CA GLY A 156 -24.18 -5.77 17.69
C GLY A 156 -23.35 -6.52 18.72
N MET A 157 -22.36 -7.28 18.26
CA MET A 157 -21.40 -8.04 19.09
C MET A 157 -19.97 -7.79 18.64
N GLN A 158 -19.68 -6.52 18.27
CA GLN A 158 -18.35 -6.14 17.81
C GLN A 158 -17.32 -6.32 18.92
N GLY A 159 -16.20 -6.97 18.58
CA GLY A 159 -15.11 -7.21 19.51
C GLY A 159 -13.80 -7.33 18.75
N TYR A 160 -13.19 -6.19 18.49
CA TYR A 160 -11.89 -6.15 17.83
C TYR A 160 -10.77 -6.36 18.84
N SER A 161 -9.78 -7.19 18.50
CA SER A 161 -8.56 -7.30 19.31
C SER A 161 -7.60 -6.15 18.98
N PHE A 162 -7.60 -5.09 19.81
CA PHE A 162 -6.73 -3.91 19.61
C PHE A 162 -5.41 -3.95 20.38
N ARG A 163 -5.21 -4.92 21.27
CA ARG A 163 -4.11 -4.89 22.25
C ARG A 163 -2.70 -5.05 21.66
N SER A 164 -2.56 -5.38 20.38
CA SER A 164 -1.28 -5.62 19.72
C SER A 164 -1.00 -4.76 18.49
N VAL A 165 -1.89 -3.79 18.17
CA VAL A 165 -1.68 -2.91 17.01
C VAL A 165 -0.69 -1.81 17.40
N SER A 166 0.50 -1.82 16.77
CA SER A 166 1.56 -0.84 16.98
C SER A 166 1.67 0.13 15.80
N GLU A 167 2.37 1.23 16.02
CA GLU A 167 2.75 2.13 14.93
C GLU A 167 3.74 1.44 13.98
N PRO A 168 3.63 1.65 12.65
CA PRO A 168 4.61 1.16 11.68
C PRO A 168 6.00 1.69 12.03
N SER A 169 7.00 0.82 12.00
CA SER A 169 8.37 1.21 12.34
C SER A 169 9.11 1.85 11.18
N THR A 170 8.78 1.46 9.93
CA THR A 170 9.47 1.89 8.71
C THR A 170 8.70 2.92 7.90
N GLU A 171 7.36 3.01 8.07
CA GLU A 171 6.47 3.90 7.32
C GLU A 171 5.73 4.86 8.26
N MET A 172 6.46 5.73 8.96
CA MET A 172 5.86 6.72 9.87
C MET A 172 5.14 7.82 9.09
N ASN A 173 3.92 8.16 9.52
CA ASN A 173 3.16 9.32 9.02
C ASN A 173 3.06 10.40 10.07
N ILE A 174 3.15 11.66 9.63
CA ILE A 174 2.94 12.84 10.48
C ILE A 174 1.46 13.02 10.75
N THR A 175 0.63 12.85 9.70
CA THR A 175 -0.83 13.01 9.77
C THR A 175 -1.52 11.75 9.24
N GLY A 176 -2.57 11.28 9.93
CA GLY A 176 -3.37 10.14 9.49
C GLY A 176 -3.38 8.98 10.48
N SER A 177 -3.70 7.79 9.99
CA SER A 177 -3.74 6.58 10.80
C SER A 177 -2.33 6.19 11.26
N ARG A 178 -2.21 5.76 12.51
CA ARG A 178 -0.97 5.24 13.08
C ARG A 178 -0.99 3.72 13.25
N GLU A 179 -2.04 3.07 12.77
CA GLU A 179 -2.15 1.63 12.83
C GLU A 179 -1.23 0.97 11.79
N GLY A 180 -0.37 0.05 12.24
CA GLY A 180 0.45 -0.83 11.43
C GLY A 180 -0.07 -2.27 11.45
N PHE A 181 0.33 -3.08 10.46
CA PHE A 181 0.12 -4.52 10.48
C PHE A 181 0.89 -5.17 11.64
N VAL A 182 0.42 -6.33 12.05
CA VAL A 182 1.00 -7.15 13.11
C VAL A 182 1.32 -8.56 12.58
N GLU A 183 2.02 -9.37 13.37
CA GLU A 183 2.43 -10.71 12.94
C GLU A 183 1.24 -11.63 12.63
N PRO A 184 0.16 -11.72 13.47
CA PRO A 184 -0.96 -12.62 13.21
C PRO A 184 -1.82 -12.15 12.04
N ILE A 185 -1.89 -12.94 10.97
CA ILE A 185 -2.60 -12.61 9.73
C ILE A 185 -4.08 -12.28 9.96
N ARG A 186 -4.77 -12.97 10.90
CA ARG A 186 -6.19 -12.78 11.17
C ARG A 186 -6.52 -11.36 11.65
N ILE A 187 -5.64 -10.76 12.44
CA ILE A 187 -5.79 -9.37 12.89
C ILE A 187 -5.64 -8.42 11.70
N ASN A 188 -4.68 -8.70 10.83
CA ASN A 188 -4.42 -7.89 9.63
C ASN A 188 -5.63 -7.91 8.67
N LEU A 189 -6.26 -9.07 8.47
CA LEU A 189 -7.49 -9.18 7.67
C LEU A 189 -8.62 -8.35 8.26
N THR A 190 -8.79 -8.37 9.58
CA THR A 190 -9.78 -7.55 10.30
C THR A 190 -9.53 -6.06 10.10
N MET A 191 -8.27 -5.60 10.16
CA MET A 191 -7.90 -4.19 9.94
C MET A 191 -8.25 -3.72 8.52
N ILE A 192 -8.09 -4.58 7.52
CA ILE A 192 -8.46 -4.30 6.13
C ILE A 192 -9.99 -4.28 5.98
N ARG A 193 -10.69 -5.29 6.51
CA ARG A 193 -12.16 -5.41 6.43
C ARG A 193 -12.87 -4.21 7.06
N ARG A 194 -12.38 -3.70 8.17
CA ARG A 194 -12.92 -2.49 8.83
C ARG A 194 -12.86 -1.24 7.94
N ARG A 195 -11.83 -1.14 7.10
CA ARG A 195 -11.63 0.00 6.19
C ARG A 195 -12.40 -0.14 4.89
N ILE A 196 -12.44 -1.34 4.33
CA ILE A 196 -13.17 -1.65 3.10
C ILE A 196 -14.38 -2.52 3.44
N ARG A 197 -15.52 -1.87 3.70
CA ARG A 197 -16.79 -2.52 4.05
C ARG A 197 -17.59 -2.86 2.79
N SER A 198 -17.00 -3.68 1.91
CA SER A 198 -17.62 -4.07 0.65
C SER A 198 -17.64 -5.59 0.51
N PRO A 199 -18.74 -6.18 0.02
CA PRO A 199 -18.78 -7.61 -0.30
C PRO A 199 -17.87 -7.98 -1.47
N SER A 200 -17.45 -7.02 -2.30
CA SER A 200 -16.45 -7.26 -3.37
C SER A 200 -15.03 -7.44 -2.84
N LEU A 201 -14.75 -7.08 -1.57
CA LEU A 201 -13.45 -7.38 -0.96
C LEU A 201 -13.33 -8.87 -0.66
N ARG A 202 -12.35 -9.50 -1.29
CA ARG A 202 -12.10 -10.94 -1.15
C ARG A 202 -10.79 -11.22 -0.44
N PHE A 203 -10.85 -12.15 0.48
CA PHE A 203 -9.73 -12.80 1.12
C PHE A 203 -9.65 -14.24 0.65
N GLU A 204 -8.53 -14.63 0.09
CA GLU A 204 -8.30 -15.98 -0.40
C GLU A 204 -7.06 -16.56 0.28
N LEU A 205 -7.27 -17.53 1.16
CA LEU A 205 -6.22 -18.18 1.93
C LEU A 205 -5.58 -19.31 1.12
N LEU A 206 -4.27 -19.30 1.09
CA LEU A 206 -3.43 -20.32 0.46
C LEU A 206 -2.40 -20.79 1.51
N SER A 207 -1.99 -22.05 1.44
CA SER A 207 -0.91 -22.58 2.25
C SER A 207 0.34 -22.74 1.38
N VAL A 208 1.45 -22.12 1.76
CA VAL A 208 2.70 -22.10 0.99
C VAL A 208 3.86 -22.63 1.85
N GLY A 209 4.77 -23.38 1.20
CA GLY A 209 5.88 -24.06 1.87
C GLY A 209 5.55 -25.52 2.20
N SER A 210 6.46 -26.44 1.86
CA SER A 210 6.22 -27.89 2.02
C SER A 210 6.21 -28.31 3.49
N LYS A 211 7.02 -27.68 4.34
CA LYS A 211 7.14 -27.97 5.77
C LYS A 211 6.44 -26.95 6.65
N SER A 212 6.58 -25.64 6.33
CA SER A 212 5.97 -24.60 7.16
C SER A 212 4.46 -24.52 6.99
N ARG A 213 3.94 -24.82 5.78
CA ARG A 213 2.52 -24.66 5.43
C ARG A 213 1.98 -23.31 5.91
N THR A 214 2.76 -22.24 5.65
CA THR A 214 2.47 -20.91 6.13
C THR A 214 1.22 -20.37 5.45
N ASP A 215 0.30 -19.81 6.23
CA ASP A 215 -0.89 -19.16 5.70
C ASP A 215 -0.50 -17.87 4.95
N VAL A 216 -0.91 -17.81 3.69
CA VAL A 216 -0.75 -16.65 2.81
C VAL A 216 -2.12 -16.24 2.33
N CYS A 217 -2.46 -14.97 2.49
CA CYS A 217 -3.75 -14.44 2.06
C CYS A 217 -3.60 -13.47 0.89
N LEU A 218 -4.30 -13.75 -0.21
CA LEU A 218 -4.51 -12.81 -1.30
C LEU A 218 -5.68 -11.90 -0.96
N VAL A 219 -5.48 -10.58 -1.10
CA VAL A 219 -6.49 -9.56 -0.83
C VAL A 219 -6.69 -8.72 -2.08
N TYR A 220 -7.93 -8.65 -2.57
CA TYR A 220 -8.27 -7.89 -3.76
C TYR A 220 -9.78 -7.57 -3.81
N LEU A 221 -10.16 -6.59 -4.64
CA LEU A 221 -11.56 -6.27 -4.94
C LEU A 221 -11.96 -6.94 -6.24
N THR A 222 -12.99 -7.77 -6.21
CA THR A 222 -13.45 -8.55 -7.38
C THR A 222 -14.08 -7.71 -8.49
N ASP A 223 -14.59 -6.52 -8.16
CA ASP A 223 -15.16 -5.56 -9.09
C ASP A 223 -14.11 -4.63 -9.74
N THR A 224 -12.88 -4.64 -9.21
CA THR A 224 -11.81 -3.72 -9.63
C THR A 224 -10.58 -4.44 -10.17
N ALA A 225 -10.14 -5.53 -9.52
CA ALA A 225 -8.97 -6.29 -9.93
C ALA A 225 -9.24 -7.12 -11.20
N ASP A 226 -8.25 -7.19 -12.10
CA ASP A 226 -8.33 -8.02 -13.29
C ASP A 226 -8.20 -9.51 -12.93
N PRO A 227 -9.13 -10.39 -13.33
CA PRO A 227 -9.04 -11.83 -13.08
C PRO A 227 -7.74 -12.47 -13.60
N LYS A 228 -7.21 -11.99 -14.74
CA LYS A 228 -5.93 -12.48 -15.30
C LYS A 228 -4.76 -12.17 -14.36
N LEU A 229 -4.78 -11.00 -13.71
CA LEU A 229 -3.77 -10.62 -12.72
C LEU A 229 -3.85 -11.53 -11.49
N VAL A 230 -5.07 -11.77 -10.98
CA VAL A 230 -5.29 -12.67 -9.84
C VAL A 230 -4.74 -14.07 -10.13
N GLU A 231 -5.07 -14.61 -11.31
CA GLU A 231 -4.61 -15.95 -11.72
C GLU A 231 -3.09 -15.99 -11.90
N ALA A 232 -2.48 -14.95 -12.49
CA ALA A 232 -1.03 -14.86 -12.63
C ALA A 232 -0.30 -14.84 -11.29
N VAL A 233 -0.86 -14.16 -10.28
CA VAL A 233 -0.30 -14.15 -8.91
C VAL A 233 -0.40 -15.55 -8.29
N LYS A 234 -1.55 -16.22 -8.40
CA LYS A 234 -1.73 -17.59 -7.90
C LYS A 234 -0.74 -18.56 -8.53
N GLN A 235 -0.57 -18.49 -9.84
CA GLN A 235 0.37 -19.35 -10.56
C GLN A 235 1.82 -19.13 -10.11
N LYS A 236 2.22 -17.88 -9.82
CA LYS A 236 3.55 -17.60 -9.28
C LYS A 236 3.70 -18.14 -7.86
N LEU A 237 2.69 -17.99 -7.00
CA LEU A 237 2.72 -18.55 -5.64
C LEU A 237 2.72 -20.07 -5.63
N ALA A 238 2.01 -20.71 -6.55
CA ALA A 238 2.03 -22.17 -6.71
C ALA A 238 3.41 -22.74 -7.14
N ARG A 239 4.28 -21.90 -7.72
CA ARG A 239 5.65 -22.30 -8.10
C ARG A 239 6.66 -22.17 -6.97
N VAL A 240 6.25 -21.69 -5.81
CA VAL A 240 7.14 -21.56 -4.64
C VAL A 240 7.55 -22.95 -4.17
N SER A 241 8.83 -23.26 -4.31
CA SER A 241 9.41 -24.57 -3.97
C SER A 241 10.15 -24.58 -2.62
N ALA A 242 10.08 -23.49 -1.86
CA ALA A 242 10.75 -23.39 -0.58
C ALA A 242 10.07 -24.25 0.50
N ASP A 243 10.85 -24.93 1.33
CA ASP A 243 10.35 -25.75 2.42
C ASP A 243 9.72 -24.90 3.53
N LEU A 244 10.35 -23.78 3.85
CA LEU A 244 9.97 -22.86 4.92
C LEU A 244 9.74 -21.45 4.37
N ILE A 245 8.59 -20.88 4.68
CA ILE A 245 8.25 -19.49 4.41
C ILE A 245 8.09 -18.79 5.76
N LEU A 246 9.10 -18.04 6.17
CA LEU A 246 9.14 -17.39 7.48
C LEU A 246 8.77 -15.90 7.43
N SER A 247 8.80 -15.29 6.24
CA SER A 247 8.41 -13.89 6.04
C SER A 247 8.04 -13.62 4.59
N GLN A 248 7.45 -12.44 4.32
CA GLN A 248 7.12 -11.98 2.96
C GLN A 248 8.33 -11.92 2.03
N GLY A 249 9.54 -11.71 2.57
CA GLY A 249 10.78 -11.65 1.80
C GLY A 249 11.08 -12.94 1.03
N TYR A 250 10.63 -14.09 1.52
CA TYR A 250 10.79 -15.37 0.83
C TYR A 250 9.94 -15.47 -0.43
N LEU A 251 8.80 -14.76 -0.49
CA LEU A 251 7.90 -14.78 -1.65
C LEU A 251 8.29 -13.75 -2.72
N LYS A 252 8.95 -12.65 -2.32
CA LYS A 252 9.30 -11.54 -3.21
C LYS A 252 10.04 -11.97 -4.48
N PRO A 253 11.11 -12.82 -4.43
CA PRO A 253 11.84 -13.26 -5.61
C PRO A 253 10.98 -14.06 -6.61
N TYR A 254 10.00 -14.82 -6.14
CA TYR A 254 9.09 -15.59 -7.01
C TYR A 254 8.07 -14.68 -7.72
N LEU A 255 7.69 -13.57 -7.08
CA LEU A 255 6.76 -12.59 -7.64
C LEU A 255 7.46 -11.65 -8.63
N GLU A 256 8.74 -11.37 -8.45
CA GLU A 256 9.56 -10.55 -9.33
C GLU A 256 9.85 -11.28 -10.67
N GLY A 257 10.03 -10.49 -11.73
CA GLY A 257 10.33 -11.04 -13.05
C GLY A 257 11.82 -11.07 -13.41
N ARG A 258 12.63 -10.18 -12.82
CA ARG A 258 14.07 -9.99 -13.12
C ARG A 258 14.87 -9.77 -11.86
N PRO A 259 15.46 -10.81 -11.28
CA PRO A 259 16.16 -10.72 -9.98
C PRO A 259 17.45 -9.90 -10.04
N LEU A 260 18.04 -9.67 -11.21
CA LEU A 260 19.29 -8.89 -11.37
C LEU A 260 19.06 -7.38 -11.48
N SER A 261 17.83 -6.92 -11.58
CA SER A 261 17.55 -5.47 -11.56
C SER A 261 17.73 -4.92 -10.15
N PRO A 262 18.32 -3.72 -9.98
CA PRO A 262 18.36 -3.08 -8.68
C PRO A 262 17.00 -2.66 -8.15
N PHE A 263 15.99 -2.53 -9.03
CA PHE A 263 14.64 -2.09 -8.67
C PHE A 263 13.68 -3.26 -8.51
N SER A 264 12.97 -3.29 -7.39
CA SER A 264 11.91 -4.26 -7.15
C SER A 264 10.64 -3.89 -7.92
N THR A 265 9.95 -4.90 -8.44
CA THR A 265 8.64 -4.77 -9.09
C THR A 265 7.49 -5.12 -8.14
N VAL A 266 7.80 -5.38 -6.87
CA VAL A 266 6.88 -5.72 -5.79
C VAL A 266 7.00 -4.69 -4.68
N GLY A 267 5.89 -4.04 -4.35
CA GLY A 267 5.81 -3.10 -3.22
C GLY A 267 5.71 -3.83 -1.89
N THR A 268 6.17 -3.18 -0.84
CA THR A 268 6.05 -3.67 0.53
C THR A 268 5.49 -2.55 1.40
N THR A 269 4.56 -2.85 2.30
CA THR A 269 4.00 -1.87 3.23
C THR A 269 3.67 -2.50 4.59
N GLU A 270 3.89 -1.76 5.67
CA GLU A 270 3.42 -2.07 7.02
C GLU A 270 2.03 -1.47 7.30
N ARG A 271 1.46 -0.71 6.35
CA ARG A 271 0.29 0.15 6.58
C ARG A 271 -0.99 -0.41 5.96
N PRO A 272 -2.03 -0.66 6.78
CA PRO A 272 -3.33 -1.09 6.27
C PRO A 272 -4.03 -0.05 5.38
N ASP A 273 -3.85 1.26 5.63
CA ASP A 273 -4.45 2.33 4.83
C ASP A 273 -3.83 2.40 3.42
N THR A 274 -2.49 2.33 3.32
CA THR A 274 -1.77 2.24 2.04
C THR A 274 -2.23 1.02 1.24
N LEU A 275 -2.29 -0.15 1.88
CA LEU A 275 -2.77 -1.38 1.24
C LEU A 275 -4.19 -1.23 0.70
N CYS A 276 -5.12 -0.69 1.51
CA CYS A 276 -6.51 -0.48 1.10
C CYS A 276 -6.62 0.47 -0.10
N ALA A 277 -5.83 1.55 -0.13
CA ALA A 277 -5.79 2.47 -1.27
C ALA A 277 -5.33 1.76 -2.55
N LYS A 278 -4.27 0.93 -2.46
CA LYS A 278 -3.73 0.19 -3.60
C LYS A 278 -4.66 -0.92 -4.10
N VAL A 279 -5.32 -1.63 -3.20
CA VAL A 279 -6.34 -2.62 -3.55
C VAL A 279 -7.53 -1.97 -4.26
N ASN A 280 -7.94 -0.76 -3.86
CA ASN A 280 -8.99 -0.01 -4.53
C ASN A 280 -8.63 0.43 -5.97
N GLU A 281 -7.35 0.49 -6.29
CA GLU A 281 -6.84 0.76 -7.65
C GLU A 281 -6.70 -0.51 -8.52
N GLY A 282 -7.16 -1.67 -8.04
CA GLY A 282 -7.15 -2.95 -8.76
C GLY A 282 -5.88 -3.77 -8.58
N ARG A 283 -5.05 -3.44 -7.58
CA ARG A 283 -3.89 -4.25 -7.21
C ARG A 283 -4.26 -5.40 -6.30
N ILE A 284 -3.38 -6.38 -6.22
CA ILE A 284 -3.48 -7.51 -5.32
C ILE A 284 -2.48 -7.32 -4.19
N ALA A 285 -2.95 -7.43 -2.97
CA ALA A 285 -2.08 -7.48 -1.80
C ALA A 285 -1.92 -8.94 -1.33
N ILE A 286 -0.74 -9.25 -0.80
CA ILE A 286 -0.36 -10.57 -0.32
C ILE A 286 0.13 -10.41 1.11
N LEU A 287 -0.61 -11.01 2.05
CA LEU A 287 -0.23 -11.06 3.46
C LEU A 287 0.33 -12.45 3.76
N VAL A 288 1.35 -12.50 4.59
CA VAL A 288 2.01 -13.73 5.04
C VAL A 288 1.92 -13.77 6.55
N ASP A 289 1.47 -14.91 7.10
CA ASP A 289 1.41 -15.07 8.55
C ASP A 289 2.80 -15.00 9.18
N GLY A 290 2.89 -14.43 10.38
CA GLY A 290 4.15 -14.24 11.11
C GLY A 290 4.95 -12.99 10.72
N THR A 291 4.41 -12.08 9.91
CA THR A 291 5.10 -10.84 9.51
C THR A 291 4.15 -9.65 9.41
N PRO A 292 4.56 -8.45 9.91
CA PRO A 292 3.76 -7.23 9.85
C PRO A 292 3.86 -6.52 8.48
N PHE A 293 4.33 -7.20 7.44
CA PHE A 293 4.49 -6.62 6.10
C PHE A 293 3.55 -7.28 5.10
N ALA A 294 2.91 -6.48 4.27
CA ALA A 294 2.17 -6.91 3.12
C ALA A 294 2.93 -6.61 1.81
N LEU A 295 2.86 -7.53 0.85
CA LEU A 295 3.34 -7.30 -0.51
C LEU A 295 2.21 -6.77 -1.38
N ILE A 296 2.52 -5.89 -2.33
CA ILE A 296 1.58 -5.29 -3.27
C ILE A 296 2.07 -5.52 -4.70
N VAL A 297 1.20 -6.06 -5.54
CA VAL A 297 1.50 -6.31 -6.96
C VAL A 297 0.32 -5.92 -7.85
N PRO A 298 0.59 -5.36 -9.02
CA PRO A 298 1.85 -4.80 -9.50
C PRO A 298 2.23 -3.51 -8.74
N TYR A 299 3.52 -3.16 -8.71
CA TYR A 299 4.01 -1.95 -8.08
C TYR A 299 4.75 -1.08 -9.08
N LEU A 300 4.51 0.23 -9.04
CA LEU A 300 5.07 1.18 -10.01
C LEU A 300 6.24 1.95 -9.39
N PHE A 301 7.19 2.36 -10.21
CA PHE A 301 8.35 3.14 -9.76
C PHE A 301 7.95 4.48 -9.12
N SER A 302 6.94 5.15 -9.67
CA SER A 302 6.42 6.41 -9.11
C SER A 302 5.84 6.27 -7.70
N GLU A 303 5.41 5.09 -7.30
CA GLU A 303 4.80 4.83 -6.00
C GLU A 303 5.79 4.88 -4.84
N HIS A 304 7.08 4.65 -5.12
CA HIS A 304 8.14 4.84 -4.13
C HIS A 304 8.24 6.29 -3.63
N PHE A 305 7.77 7.27 -4.41
CA PHE A 305 7.78 8.70 -4.08
C PHE A 305 6.45 9.19 -3.50
N GLN A 306 5.45 8.30 -3.39
CA GLN A 306 4.15 8.61 -2.81
C GLN A 306 4.10 8.18 -1.35
N SER A 307 3.52 9.02 -0.49
CA SER A 307 3.20 8.69 0.89
C SER A 307 1.76 9.09 1.21
N MET A 308 1.16 8.50 2.23
CA MET A 308 -0.20 8.85 2.65
C MET A 308 -0.29 10.30 3.14
N ASP A 309 0.80 10.86 3.67
CA ASP A 309 0.89 12.27 4.05
C ASP A 309 0.65 13.23 2.87
N ASP A 310 1.10 12.87 1.65
CA ASP A 310 0.90 13.69 0.45
C ASP A 310 -0.59 13.95 0.19
N TYR A 311 -1.46 13.00 0.58
CA TYR A 311 -2.92 13.09 0.40
C TYR A 311 -3.62 13.84 1.53
N SER A 312 -2.98 13.98 2.68
CA SER A 312 -3.48 14.74 3.83
C SER A 312 -3.17 16.23 3.71
N TYR A 313 -2.13 16.59 2.95
CA TYR A 313 -1.74 17.98 2.72
C TYR A 313 -2.50 18.64 1.56
N ARG A 314 -2.35 19.96 1.43
CA ARG A 314 -2.86 20.69 0.27
C ARG A 314 -2.13 20.27 -1.01
N PRO A 315 -2.80 20.24 -2.18
CA PRO A 315 -2.23 19.71 -3.43
C PRO A 315 -0.88 20.33 -3.84
N TYR A 316 -0.70 21.63 -3.67
CA TYR A 316 0.55 22.31 -4.02
C TYR A 316 1.72 21.86 -3.14
N TYR A 317 1.48 21.68 -1.84
CA TYR A 317 2.52 21.24 -0.91
C TYR A 317 2.86 19.76 -1.10
N GLY A 318 1.86 18.90 -1.28
CA GLY A 318 2.08 17.49 -1.63
C GLY A 318 2.87 17.31 -2.93
N SER A 319 2.59 18.16 -3.95
CA SER A 319 3.37 18.16 -5.21
C SER A 319 4.82 18.59 -4.99
N PHE A 320 5.04 19.62 -4.16
CA PHE A 320 6.39 20.07 -3.81
C PHE A 320 7.17 18.97 -3.08
N LEU A 321 6.55 18.28 -2.12
CA LEU A 321 7.19 17.17 -1.40
C LEU A 321 7.56 16.01 -2.34
N ARG A 322 6.68 15.67 -3.28
CA ARG A 322 7.00 14.64 -4.30
C ARG A 322 8.21 15.02 -5.14
N LEU A 323 8.25 16.27 -5.63
CA LEU A 323 9.41 16.77 -6.40
C LEU A 323 10.70 16.70 -5.57
N LEU A 324 10.61 17.06 -4.28
CA LEU A 324 11.73 16.95 -3.35
C LEU A 324 12.19 15.49 -3.18
N LYS A 325 11.28 14.53 -3.09
CA LYS A 325 11.59 13.09 -3.00
C LYS A 325 12.32 12.60 -4.26
N TYR A 326 11.85 12.97 -5.46
CA TYR A 326 12.55 12.65 -6.72
C TYR A 326 13.97 13.24 -6.74
N LEU A 327 14.11 14.52 -6.37
CA LEU A 327 15.41 15.19 -6.31
C LEU A 327 16.34 14.51 -5.30
N SER A 328 15.82 14.16 -4.12
CA SER A 328 16.59 13.46 -3.09
C SER A 328 17.10 12.09 -3.57
N PHE A 329 16.27 11.34 -4.30
CA PHE A 329 16.71 10.08 -4.90
C PHE A 329 17.84 10.30 -5.91
N LEU A 330 17.74 11.29 -6.79
CA LEU A 330 18.82 11.62 -7.74
C LEU A 330 20.10 12.04 -7.02
N ILE A 331 20.00 12.87 -5.98
CA ILE A 331 21.14 13.26 -5.15
C ILE A 331 21.77 12.05 -4.50
N SER A 332 20.98 11.16 -3.89
CA SER A 332 21.51 9.99 -3.17
C SER A 332 22.28 9.02 -4.07
N VAL A 333 21.92 8.93 -5.35
CA VAL A 333 22.57 8.02 -6.32
C VAL A 333 23.72 8.69 -7.06
N PHE A 334 23.52 9.91 -7.54
CA PHE A 334 24.45 10.51 -8.51
C PHE A 334 25.42 11.51 -7.91
N LEU A 335 25.08 12.22 -6.82
CA LEU A 335 25.89 13.34 -6.31
C LEU A 335 27.34 12.93 -5.97
N PRO A 336 27.62 11.81 -5.30
CA PRO A 336 28.99 11.42 -4.99
C PRO A 336 29.83 11.18 -6.25
N GLY A 337 29.26 10.44 -7.22
CA GLY A 337 29.93 10.16 -8.50
C GLY A 337 30.13 11.43 -9.33
N LEU A 338 29.15 12.33 -9.36
CA LEU A 338 29.25 13.63 -10.03
C LEU A 338 30.35 14.50 -9.41
N TYR A 339 30.40 14.55 -8.07
CA TYR A 339 31.45 15.33 -7.39
C TYR A 339 32.85 14.81 -7.76
N VAL A 340 33.06 13.50 -7.71
CA VAL A 340 34.34 12.86 -8.09
C VAL A 340 34.64 13.11 -9.57
N ALA A 341 33.67 12.98 -10.46
CA ALA A 341 33.86 13.20 -11.90
C ALA A 341 34.24 14.66 -12.24
N ILE A 342 33.54 15.62 -11.63
CA ILE A 342 33.81 17.05 -11.88
C ILE A 342 35.18 17.43 -11.34
N THR A 343 35.52 17.02 -10.11
CA THR A 343 36.79 17.41 -9.49
C THR A 343 38.01 16.81 -10.18
N ILE A 344 37.90 15.58 -10.72
CA ILE A 344 39.04 14.92 -11.38
C ILE A 344 39.16 15.34 -12.87
N PHE A 345 38.04 15.36 -13.62
CA PHE A 345 38.10 15.49 -15.08
C PHE A 345 37.68 16.86 -15.60
N ASN A 346 36.85 17.60 -14.86
CA ASN A 346 36.27 18.87 -15.32
C ASN A 346 36.32 19.93 -14.20
N PRO A 347 37.49 20.20 -13.57
CA PRO A 347 37.59 21.15 -12.47
C PRO A 347 37.17 22.59 -12.86
N GLU A 348 37.26 22.95 -14.15
CA GLU A 348 36.83 24.22 -14.70
C GLU A 348 35.32 24.50 -14.58
N MET A 349 34.50 23.52 -14.27
CA MET A 349 33.08 23.70 -13.98
C MET A 349 32.82 24.26 -12.57
N LEU A 350 33.83 24.24 -11.70
CA LEU A 350 33.71 24.75 -10.34
C LEU A 350 34.10 26.22 -10.26
N PRO A 351 33.44 27.05 -9.44
CA PRO A 351 33.89 28.39 -9.15
C PRO A 351 35.34 28.40 -8.61
N ASP A 352 36.18 29.36 -9.03
CA ASP A 352 37.58 29.43 -8.68
C ASP A 352 37.87 29.34 -7.18
N THR A 353 37.07 29.99 -6.35
CA THR A 353 37.18 29.95 -4.89
C THR A 353 36.91 28.57 -4.32
N LEU A 354 35.94 27.84 -4.85
CA LEU A 354 35.59 26.48 -4.43
C LEU A 354 36.70 25.51 -4.90
N LEU A 355 37.14 25.65 -6.16
CA LEU A 355 38.22 24.84 -6.73
C LEU A 355 39.49 24.98 -5.91
N TYR A 356 39.87 26.21 -5.53
CA TYR A 356 41.02 26.45 -4.69
C TYR A 356 40.91 25.76 -3.33
N ASN A 357 39.75 25.86 -2.68
CA ASN A 357 39.52 25.22 -1.38
C ASN A 357 39.58 23.68 -1.47
N ILE A 358 39.02 23.11 -2.53
CA ILE A 358 39.08 21.65 -2.77
C ILE A 358 40.51 21.22 -3.01
N ALA A 359 41.23 21.90 -3.91
CA ALA A 359 42.62 21.58 -4.24
C ALA A 359 43.56 21.68 -3.01
N THR A 360 43.36 22.68 -2.16
CA THR A 360 44.10 22.84 -0.92
C THR A 360 43.81 21.72 0.07
N SER A 361 42.56 21.33 0.19
CA SER A 361 42.14 20.23 1.06
C SER A 361 42.70 18.88 0.58
N GLU A 362 42.68 18.64 -0.74
CA GLU A 362 43.21 17.39 -1.32
C GLU A 362 44.71 17.23 -1.19
N GLN A 363 45.48 18.32 -1.25
CA GLN A 363 46.94 18.24 -1.02
C GLN A 363 47.30 17.72 0.37
N GLN A 364 46.37 17.76 1.31
CA GLN A 364 46.56 17.26 2.67
C GLN A 364 46.12 15.80 2.83
N THR A 365 45.36 15.25 1.85
CA THR A 365 44.84 13.87 1.95
C THR A 365 45.76 12.86 1.29
N PRO A 366 45.93 11.64 1.88
CA PRO A 366 46.79 10.60 1.32
C PRO A 366 46.17 9.80 0.18
N PHE A 367 44.85 9.95 -0.04
CA PHE A 367 44.08 9.16 -0.99
C PHE A 367 43.70 9.98 -2.23
N SER A 368 43.51 9.30 -3.35
CA SER A 368 42.87 9.93 -4.50
C SER A 368 41.39 10.24 -4.20
N MET A 369 40.80 11.27 -4.79
CA MET A 369 39.41 11.70 -4.62
C MET A 369 38.43 10.52 -4.76
N MET A 370 38.62 9.63 -5.73
CA MET A 370 37.76 8.44 -5.91
C MET A 370 37.88 7.48 -4.72
N THR A 371 39.11 7.20 -4.25
CA THR A 371 39.34 6.30 -3.11
C THR A 371 38.76 6.91 -1.83
N GLU A 372 38.99 8.19 -1.62
CA GLU A 372 38.43 8.95 -0.50
C GLU A 372 36.88 8.83 -0.47
N ALA A 373 36.20 9.07 -1.61
CA ALA A 373 34.77 8.93 -1.72
C ALA A 373 34.30 7.50 -1.38
N LEU A 374 34.97 6.48 -1.89
CA LEU A 374 34.63 5.08 -1.59
C LEU A 374 34.81 4.76 -0.10
N VAL A 375 35.93 5.16 0.51
CA VAL A 375 36.22 4.87 1.91
C VAL A 375 35.21 5.54 2.84
N ILE A 376 34.94 6.83 2.65
CA ILE A 376 34.00 7.53 3.55
C ILE A 376 32.55 7.04 3.40
N HIS A 377 32.12 6.73 2.18
CA HIS A 377 30.80 6.14 1.98
C HIS A 377 30.69 4.73 2.57
N LEU A 378 31.77 3.94 2.50
CA LEU A 378 31.81 2.63 3.16
C LEU A 378 31.72 2.75 4.69
N ILE A 379 32.50 3.69 5.28
CA ILE A 379 32.42 3.98 6.72
C ILE A 379 30.99 4.40 7.10
N TYR A 380 30.37 5.27 6.32
CA TYR A 380 28.99 5.68 6.54
C TYR A 380 28.02 4.49 6.51
N GLU A 381 28.14 3.56 5.53
CA GLU A 381 27.27 2.37 5.48
C GLU A 381 27.47 1.44 6.67
N ILE A 382 28.72 1.26 7.11
CA ILE A 382 29.03 0.46 8.31
C ILE A 382 28.38 1.10 9.55
N MET A 383 28.51 2.42 9.72
CA MET A 383 27.90 3.12 10.85
C MET A 383 26.36 3.01 10.84
N ARG A 384 25.76 3.18 9.67
CA ARG A 384 24.31 3.06 9.49
C ARG A 384 23.83 1.64 9.82
N GLU A 385 24.50 0.62 9.29
CA GLU A 385 24.14 -0.79 9.54
C GLU A 385 24.28 -1.14 11.03
N ALA A 386 25.34 -0.65 11.69
CA ALA A 386 25.50 -0.79 13.13
C ALA A 386 24.37 -0.09 13.90
N GLY A 387 24.01 1.14 13.49
CA GLY A 387 22.94 1.91 14.10
C GLY A 387 21.57 1.23 14.03
N LEU A 388 21.26 0.52 12.93
CA LEU A 388 20.02 -0.23 12.77
C LEU A 388 19.92 -1.47 13.68
N ARG A 389 21.06 -2.07 14.05
CA ARG A 389 21.12 -3.29 14.88
C ARG A 389 21.20 -3.00 16.37
N LEU A 390 21.51 -1.78 16.77
CA LEU A 390 21.60 -1.39 18.17
C LEU A 390 20.22 -1.06 18.75
N PRO A 391 19.99 -1.27 20.06
CA PRO A 391 18.80 -0.77 20.74
C PRO A 391 18.63 0.74 20.51
N ARG A 392 17.40 1.20 20.27
CA ARG A 392 17.08 2.59 19.88
C ARG A 392 17.83 3.68 20.68
N PRO A 393 17.91 3.62 22.04
CA PRO A 393 18.63 4.64 22.80
C PRO A 393 20.13 4.69 22.48
N VAL A 394 20.75 3.53 22.30
CA VAL A 394 22.18 3.40 21.99
C VAL A 394 22.45 3.75 20.52
N GLY A 395 21.59 3.33 19.61
CA GLY A 395 21.70 3.62 18.18
C GLY A 395 21.74 5.11 17.87
N HIS A 396 20.90 5.92 18.53
CA HIS A 396 20.94 7.39 18.39
C HIS A 396 22.25 7.99 18.88
N ALA A 397 22.74 7.57 20.05
CA ALA A 397 24.01 8.05 20.59
C ALA A 397 25.20 7.69 19.68
N VAL A 398 25.27 6.44 19.21
CA VAL A 398 26.33 5.97 18.31
C VAL A 398 26.28 6.68 16.96
N SER A 399 25.10 6.97 16.41
CA SER A 399 24.95 7.71 15.16
C SER A 399 25.47 9.15 15.29
N ILE A 400 25.15 9.85 16.39
CA ILE A 400 25.63 11.21 16.64
C ILE A 400 27.14 11.24 16.86
N ILE A 401 27.66 10.38 17.73
CA ILE A 401 29.10 10.29 18.03
C ILE A 401 29.85 9.86 16.77
N GLY A 402 29.38 8.86 16.04
CA GLY A 402 29.98 8.41 14.81
C GLY A 402 30.06 9.52 13.75
N ALA A 403 28.96 10.23 13.49
CA ALA A 403 28.95 11.30 12.50
C ALA A 403 29.84 12.48 12.89
N LEU A 404 29.81 12.91 14.16
CA LEU A 404 30.57 14.07 14.63
C LEU A 404 32.04 13.72 14.83
N VAL A 405 32.34 12.66 15.59
CA VAL A 405 33.73 12.34 15.98
C VAL A 405 34.51 11.78 14.80
N ILE A 406 33.93 10.85 14.02
CA ILE A 406 34.63 10.26 12.87
C ILE A 406 34.76 11.31 11.76
N GLY A 407 33.73 12.11 11.49
CA GLY A 407 33.76 13.16 10.49
C GLY A 407 34.81 14.23 10.82
N ASP A 408 34.79 14.79 12.04
CA ASP A 408 35.71 15.83 12.48
C ASP A 408 37.14 15.30 12.61
N ALA A 409 37.34 14.12 13.22
CA ALA A 409 38.63 13.49 13.36
C ALA A 409 39.25 13.14 12.00
N ALA A 410 38.48 12.65 11.03
CA ALA A 410 38.96 12.31 9.70
C ALA A 410 39.44 13.54 8.94
N VAL A 411 38.71 14.66 9.05
CA VAL A 411 39.09 15.94 8.44
C VAL A 411 40.30 16.54 9.13
N THR A 412 40.32 16.57 10.47
CA THR A 412 41.44 17.10 11.26
C THR A 412 42.74 16.31 11.06
N ALA A 413 42.64 15.00 10.89
CA ALA A 413 43.78 14.13 10.59
C ALA A 413 44.22 14.21 9.11
N GLY A 414 43.54 14.99 8.27
CA GLY A 414 43.85 15.09 6.85
C GLY A 414 43.62 13.79 6.07
N ILE A 415 42.77 12.91 6.56
CA ILE A 415 42.43 11.65 5.87
C ILE A 415 41.40 11.90 4.78
N ILE A 416 40.49 12.82 5.01
CA ILE A 416 39.35 13.13 4.16
C ILE A 416 39.17 14.66 4.05
N GLY A 417 38.92 15.16 2.85
CA GLY A 417 38.67 16.58 2.62
C GLY A 417 37.31 17.03 3.17
N SER A 418 37.24 18.25 3.69
CA SER A 418 36.00 18.81 4.27
C SER A 418 34.84 18.89 3.28
N SER A 419 35.13 19.16 2.00
CA SER A 419 34.14 19.19 0.93
C SER A 419 33.51 17.82 0.65
N MET A 420 34.31 16.74 0.73
CA MET A 420 33.81 15.37 0.59
C MET A 420 32.84 15.00 1.73
N VAL A 421 33.15 15.39 2.96
CA VAL A 421 32.25 15.15 4.10
C VAL A 421 30.89 15.81 3.90
N MET A 422 30.85 17.02 3.33
CA MET A 422 29.58 17.69 3.00
C MET A 422 28.79 16.92 1.93
N VAL A 423 29.46 16.39 0.89
CA VAL A 423 28.82 15.56 -0.14
C VAL A 423 28.22 14.29 0.47
N VAL A 424 28.97 13.62 1.33
CA VAL A 424 28.50 12.41 2.04
C VAL A 424 27.29 12.73 2.92
N ALA A 425 27.35 13.81 3.69
CA ALA A 425 26.26 14.23 4.57
C ALA A 425 24.97 14.50 3.78
N LEU A 426 25.06 15.25 2.65
CA LEU A 426 23.91 15.54 1.80
C LEU A 426 23.36 14.27 1.13
N THR A 427 24.23 13.39 0.68
CA THR A 427 23.85 12.09 0.09
C THR A 427 23.13 11.20 1.11
N ALA A 428 23.66 11.15 2.34
CA ALA A 428 23.07 10.39 3.45
C ALA A 428 21.69 10.91 3.82
N LEU A 429 21.54 12.21 4.05
CA LEU A 429 20.25 12.83 4.36
C LEU A 429 19.23 12.60 3.24
N SER A 430 19.66 12.73 1.98
CA SER A 430 18.80 12.50 0.82
C SER A 430 18.31 11.06 0.72
N SER A 431 19.11 10.07 1.12
CA SER A 431 18.72 8.66 1.10
C SER A 431 17.60 8.31 2.11
N PHE A 432 17.48 9.07 3.21
CA PHE A 432 16.41 8.87 4.19
C PHE A 432 15.05 9.44 3.74
N VAL A 433 15.04 10.32 2.74
CA VAL A 433 13.79 10.91 2.23
C VAL A 433 12.94 9.87 1.47
N VAL A 434 13.57 8.85 0.85
CA VAL A 434 12.88 7.79 0.11
C VAL A 434 13.37 6.41 0.61
N PRO A 435 12.93 5.95 1.79
CA PRO A 435 13.43 4.72 2.40
C PRO A 435 13.21 3.46 1.54
N SER A 436 12.13 3.41 0.78
CA SER A 436 11.79 2.27 -0.10
C SER A 436 12.79 2.04 -1.25
N LEU A 437 13.57 3.07 -1.63
CA LEU A 437 14.62 3.00 -2.64
C LEU A 437 16.03 3.00 -2.05
N TYR A 438 16.14 2.78 -0.73
CA TYR A 438 17.47 2.79 -0.08
C TYR A 438 18.38 1.68 -0.61
N GLU A 439 17.88 0.44 -0.73
CA GLU A 439 18.66 -0.72 -1.21
C GLU A 439 19.30 -0.45 -2.57
N PRO A 440 18.56 -0.08 -3.63
CA PRO A 440 19.17 0.26 -4.91
C PRO A 440 20.07 1.49 -4.84
N ALA A 441 19.72 2.53 -4.10
CA ALA A 441 20.52 3.74 -4.00
C ALA A 441 21.86 3.48 -3.33
N ALA A 442 21.91 2.66 -2.27
CA ALA A 442 23.13 2.30 -1.57
C ALA A 442 24.17 1.59 -2.47
N VAL A 443 23.71 0.68 -3.34
CA VAL A 443 24.60 -0.01 -4.28
C VAL A 443 24.97 0.88 -5.46
N LEU A 444 24.01 1.55 -6.06
CA LEU A 444 24.21 2.37 -7.26
C LEU A 444 25.17 3.53 -7.01
N LYS A 445 25.15 4.17 -5.85
CA LYS A 445 26.11 5.25 -5.55
C LYS A 445 27.57 4.79 -5.63
N PHE A 446 27.92 3.60 -5.13
CA PHE A 446 29.27 3.06 -5.28
C PHE A 446 29.63 2.80 -6.75
N VAL A 447 28.68 2.27 -7.52
CA VAL A 447 28.87 2.08 -8.97
C VAL A 447 29.12 3.42 -9.65
N PHE A 448 28.35 4.48 -9.32
CA PHE A 448 28.52 5.79 -9.91
C PHE A 448 29.79 6.52 -9.44
N ILE A 449 30.27 6.27 -8.20
CA ILE A 449 31.59 6.77 -7.76
C ILE A 449 32.71 6.14 -8.60
N LEU A 450 32.68 4.83 -8.83
CA LEU A 450 33.66 4.12 -9.65
C LEU A 450 33.62 4.61 -11.11
N ILE A 451 32.43 4.73 -11.71
CA ILE A 451 32.25 5.22 -13.08
C ILE A 451 32.72 6.68 -13.18
N GLY A 452 32.36 7.53 -12.24
CA GLY A 452 32.73 8.94 -12.18
C GLY A 452 34.24 9.13 -12.05
N GLY A 453 34.89 8.32 -11.21
CA GLY A 453 36.36 8.37 -11.00
C GLY A 453 37.19 7.79 -12.13
N THR A 454 36.60 6.94 -13.00
CA THR A 454 37.33 6.31 -14.11
C THR A 454 37.02 6.97 -15.47
N TRP A 455 35.76 7.28 -15.75
CA TRP A 455 35.31 7.80 -17.06
C TRP A 455 34.72 9.21 -16.99
N GLY A 456 34.73 9.83 -15.82
CA GLY A 456 34.26 11.20 -15.64
C GLY A 456 32.75 11.37 -15.94
N LEU A 457 32.38 12.57 -16.37
CA LEU A 457 30.99 12.91 -16.69
C LEU A 457 30.41 12.10 -17.86
N PHE A 458 31.26 11.70 -18.82
CA PHE A 458 30.84 10.83 -19.92
C PHE A 458 30.34 9.47 -19.36
N GLY A 459 31.11 8.87 -18.48
CA GLY A 459 30.73 7.61 -17.84
C GLY A 459 29.43 7.71 -17.04
N ILE A 460 29.25 8.79 -16.28
CA ILE A 460 28.01 9.05 -15.52
C ILE A 460 26.81 9.17 -16.47
N SER A 461 26.98 9.88 -17.59
CA SER A 461 25.90 10.04 -18.59
C SER A 461 25.50 8.70 -19.20
N VAL A 462 26.47 7.87 -19.58
CA VAL A 462 26.21 6.52 -20.10
C VAL A 462 25.56 5.64 -19.04
N GLY A 463 26.09 5.65 -17.81
CA GLY A 463 25.52 4.90 -16.67
C GLY A 463 24.06 5.30 -16.38
N MET A 464 23.73 6.60 -16.45
CA MET A 464 22.38 7.09 -16.28
C MET A 464 21.44 6.57 -17.39
N VAL A 465 21.88 6.58 -18.65
CA VAL A 465 21.10 6.06 -19.79
C VAL A 465 20.86 4.56 -19.60
N LEU A 466 21.86 3.79 -19.19
CA LEU A 466 21.72 2.35 -18.92
C LEU A 466 20.76 2.08 -17.76
N LEU A 467 20.82 2.88 -16.68
CA LEU A 467 19.88 2.78 -15.57
C LEU A 467 18.44 3.06 -16.00
N LEU A 468 18.22 4.11 -16.79
CA LEU A 468 16.90 4.44 -17.35
C LEU A 468 16.40 3.37 -18.31
N ALA A 469 17.26 2.81 -19.16
CA ALA A 469 16.92 1.69 -20.04
C ALA A 469 16.53 0.44 -19.24
N ASN A 470 17.26 0.12 -18.16
CA ASN A 470 16.89 -0.96 -17.26
C ASN A 470 15.51 -0.71 -16.64
N LEU A 471 15.27 0.49 -16.11
CA LEU A 471 13.99 0.85 -15.48
C LEU A 471 12.81 0.76 -16.47
N CYS A 472 12.99 1.24 -17.71
CA CYS A 472 11.96 1.14 -18.75
C CYS A 472 11.73 -0.30 -19.26
N ALA A 473 12.69 -1.19 -19.10
CA ALA A 473 12.57 -2.60 -19.49
C ALA A 473 11.91 -3.49 -18.44
N LEU A 474 11.65 -2.95 -17.24
CA LEU A 474 11.01 -3.70 -16.15
C LEU A 474 9.49 -3.69 -16.28
N GLU A 475 8.90 -4.85 -16.04
CA GLU A 475 7.46 -5.06 -16.02
C GLU A 475 7.05 -5.79 -14.73
N SER A 476 5.94 -5.39 -14.15
CA SER A 476 5.28 -6.09 -13.05
C SER A 476 3.96 -6.68 -13.56
N PHE A 477 3.89 -8.01 -13.69
CA PHE A 477 2.71 -8.72 -14.20
C PHE A 477 2.16 -8.18 -15.54
N GLY A 478 3.07 -7.84 -16.48
CA GLY A 478 2.69 -7.31 -17.80
C GLY A 478 2.35 -5.82 -17.82
N ILE A 479 2.62 -5.09 -16.72
CA ILE A 479 2.47 -3.65 -16.62
C ILE A 479 3.86 -3.03 -16.50
N PRO A 480 4.24 -2.06 -17.37
CA PRO A 480 5.51 -1.35 -17.25
C PRO A 480 5.59 -0.61 -15.91
N ILE A 481 6.66 -0.81 -15.14
CA ILE A 481 6.78 -0.16 -13.81
C ILE A 481 6.94 1.36 -13.90
N THR A 482 7.38 1.86 -15.05
CA THR A 482 7.51 3.31 -15.34
C THR A 482 6.20 3.97 -15.74
N ALA A 483 5.12 3.22 -15.92
CA ALA A 483 3.81 3.80 -16.22
C ALA A 483 3.34 4.73 -15.06
N PRO A 484 2.65 5.83 -15.37
CA PRO A 484 2.24 6.35 -16.67
C PRO A 484 3.30 7.27 -17.34
N THR A 485 4.53 7.33 -16.81
CA THR A 485 5.60 8.19 -17.36
C THR A 485 6.10 7.65 -18.69
N SER A 486 6.29 6.34 -18.78
CA SER A 486 6.69 5.65 -20.01
C SER A 486 5.99 4.27 -20.05
N PRO A 487 5.09 4.02 -21.03
CA PRO A 487 4.61 4.93 -22.08
C PRO A 487 3.81 6.13 -21.55
N CYS A 488 3.93 7.29 -22.21
CA CYS A 488 3.32 8.53 -21.76
C CYS A 488 1.83 8.60 -22.14
N ALA A 489 0.97 8.85 -21.14
CA ALA A 489 -0.42 9.23 -21.37
C ALA A 489 -0.76 10.47 -20.54
N GLY A 490 -0.99 11.60 -21.20
CA GLY A 490 -1.12 12.90 -20.56
C GLY A 490 -2.23 13.02 -19.50
N ALA A 491 -3.28 12.18 -19.60
CA ALA A 491 -4.37 12.17 -18.63
C ALA A 491 -3.98 11.53 -17.29
N ASP A 492 -3.01 10.62 -17.28
CA ASP A 492 -2.67 9.79 -16.14
C ASP A 492 -1.54 10.38 -15.27
N PHE A 493 -0.95 11.53 -15.71
CA PHE A 493 0.06 12.25 -14.92
C PHE A 493 -0.48 12.92 -13.64
N ARG A 494 -1.80 12.94 -13.45
CA ARG A 494 -2.47 13.76 -12.42
C ARG A 494 -2.12 13.37 -10.98
N ASP A 495 -1.60 12.19 -10.76
CA ASP A 495 -1.17 11.72 -9.45
C ASP A 495 0.23 11.10 -9.45
N ASN A 496 1.04 11.41 -10.45
CA ASN A 496 2.43 10.95 -10.51
C ASN A 496 3.38 12.03 -9.92
N PHE A 497 3.84 12.98 -10.71
CA PHE A 497 4.68 14.10 -10.25
C PHE A 497 3.86 15.16 -9.51
N TRP A 498 2.64 15.44 -10.01
CA TRP A 498 1.75 16.47 -9.47
C TRP A 498 0.56 15.80 -8.79
N ARG A 499 0.37 16.09 -7.50
CA ARG A 499 -0.82 15.66 -6.79
C ARG A 499 -2.00 16.55 -7.18
N SER A 500 -3.05 15.98 -7.79
CA SER A 500 -4.32 16.66 -8.07
C SER A 500 -5.21 16.77 -6.83
N SER A 501 -6.18 17.72 -6.86
CA SER A 501 -7.18 17.82 -5.78
C SER A 501 -8.04 16.56 -5.68
N TRP A 502 -8.59 16.28 -4.49
CA TRP A 502 -9.50 15.15 -4.26
C TRP A 502 -10.72 15.15 -5.18
N GLU A 503 -11.27 16.33 -5.54
CA GLU A 503 -12.39 16.44 -6.48
C GLU A 503 -12.07 15.89 -7.87
N LYS A 504 -10.80 16.05 -8.30
CA LYS A 504 -10.32 15.52 -9.59
C LYS A 504 -9.95 14.04 -9.49
N LEU A 505 -9.32 13.64 -8.40
CA LEU A 505 -8.94 12.23 -8.15
C LEU A 505 -10.18 11.34 -7.94
N GLY A 506 -11.18 11.80 -7.19
CA GLY A 506 -12.40 11.04 -6.93
C GLY A 506 -13.26 10.76 -8.17
N LYS A 507 -13.15 11.59 -9.22
CA LYS A 507 -13.82 11.37 -10.51
C LYS A 507 -13.08 10.40 -11.43
N LEU A 508 -11.81 10.14 -11.17
CA LEU A 508 -10.94 9.26 -11.97
C LEU A 508 -10.76 7.94 -11.21
N ARG A 509 -11.40 6.90 -11.70
CA ARG A 509 -11.10 5.54 -11.27
C ARG A 509 -9.83 5.10 -12.02
N LEU A 510 -8.67 5.40 -11.44
CA LEU A 510 -7.40 4.85 -11.93
C LEU A 510 -7.38 3.36 -11.58
N ARG A 511 -7.45 2.52 -12.60
CA ARG A 511 -7.23 1.08 -12.46
C ARG A 511 -5.87 0.75 -13.02
N VAL A 512 -5.12 -0.05 -12.29
CA VAL A 512 -3.75 -0.41 -12.69
C VAL A 512 -3.70 -1.12 -14.05
N GLN A 513 -4.72 -1.91 -14.40
CA GLN A 513 -4.82 -2.57 -15.70
C GLN A 513 -5.06 -1.61 -16.88
N ASP A 514 -5.61 -0.42 -16.63
CA ASP A 514 -5.90 0.59 -17.67
C ASP A 514 -4.69 1.47 -17.99
N LEU A 515 -3.59 1.31 -17.25
CA LEU A 515 -2.37 2.10 -17.45
C LEU A 515 -1.79 1.89 -18.86
N PRO A 516 -1.14 2.92 -19.42
CA PRO A 516 -0.54 2.84 -20.75
C PRO A 516 0.54 1.73 -20.78
N GLY A 517 0.53 0.93 -21.84
CA GLY A 517 1.44 -0.20 -22.02
C GLY A 517 1.07 -1.47 -21.24
N SER A 518 -0.03 -1.47 -20.48
CA SER A 518 -0.51 -2.68 -19.80
C SER A 518 -0.94 -3.75 -20.81
N ARG A 519 -0.43 -4.98 -20.64
CA ARG A 519 -0.85 -6.17 -21.42
C ARG A 519 -2.16 -6.78 -20.92
N LEU A 520 -2.67 -6.31 -19.78
CA LEU A 520 -3.94 -6.75 -19.21
C LEU A 520 -5.15 -6.05 -19.85
N LYS A 521 -4.92 -4.97 -20.59
CA LYS A 521 -5.96 -4.18 -21.22
C LYS A 521 -6.69 -5.03 -22.28
N ASP A 522 -7.99 -5.23 -22.11
CA ASP A 522 -8.81 -5.90 -23.11
C ASP A 522 -8.88 -5.05 -24.40
N GLU A 523 -8.60 -5.66 -25.56
CA GLU A 523 -8.68 -5.00 -26.87
C GLU A 523 -10.07 -4.43 -27.17
N ARG A 524 -11.12 -4.90 -26.48
CA ARG A 524 -12.49 -4.41 -26.62
C ARG A 524 -12.69 -2.97 -26.14
N SER A 525 -11.86 -2.47 -25.22
CA SER A 525 -11.94 -1.08 -24.76
C SER A 525 -11.23 -0.09 -25.71
N ALA A 526 -10.37 -0.59 -26.59
CA ALA A 526 -9.67 0.23 -27.57
C ALA A 526 -10.58 0.73 -28.71
N GLY A 527 -11.69 0.06 -28.98
CA GLY A 527 -12.64 0.42 -30.03
C GLY A 527 -13.59 1.57 -29.67
N SER A 528 -13.87 1.79 -28.37
CA SER A 528 -14.80 2.81 -27.92
C SER A 528 -14.22 4.24 -27.81
N LYS A 529 -12.89 4.39 -27.74
CA LYS A 529 -12.22 5.71 -27.58
C LYS A 529 -11.71 6.34 -28.87
N LYS A 530 -11.96 5.74 -30.04
CA LYS A 530 -11.58 6.32 -31.34
C LYS A 530 -12.49 7.46 -31.82
N GLY A 531 -13.54 7.83 -31.07
CA GLY A 531 -14.52 8.87 -31.42
C GLY A 531 -14.29 10.25 -30.82
N GLU A 532 -13.45 10.42 -29.79
CA GLU A 532 -13.32 11.71 -29.09
C GLU A 532 -11.84 12.17 -28.98
N GLY A 533 -11.23 12.43 -30.08
CA GLY A 533 -9.85 12.91 -30.09
C GLY A 533 -9.44 13.62 -31.37
N ARG A 534 -10.31 14.50 -31.86
CA ARG A 534 -9.93 15.55 -32.82
C ARG A 534 -10.56 16.85 -32.36
N CYS A 535 -9.81 17.65 -31.68
CA CYS A 535 -9.70 19.09 -31.77
C CYS A 535 -8.63 19.57 -30.79
#